data_c3e3e58ded6edb89a8e7bb488edfd427
#
_entry.id   c3e3e58ded6edb89a8e7bb488edfd427
#
_cell.length_a   1.000
_cell.length_b   1.000
_cell.length_c   1.000
_cell.angle_alpha   90.00
_cell.angle_beta   90.00
_cell.angle_gamma   90.00
#
_symmetry.space_group_name_H-M   'P 1'
#
loop_
_entity.id
_entity.type
_entity.pdbx_description
1 polymer ?
#
loop_
_entity_poly.entity_id
_entity_poly.type
_entity_poly.pdbx_seq_one_letter_code
_entity_poly.pdbx_strand_id
1 'polypeptide(L)'
;MGKIELDFRVLGDVGTNCYLLCNQEAKECILIDAPDLPDKIDEMIAASGCKLCAVLLTHGHYDHILAADEVRKRHNVQVYVSEDEKELLHSPQMNLSQGYGRSTVLDADVYHKDGAHLSIAGLDIEVFHTPGHTAGGSCYYIAEAGILFSGDTLFSASVGRTDFPTGSMSAIVRSIKEKLLILPEDTKVFPGHGESTSVAYEKKYNPFLQ
;
A
#
# COMPACT_ATOMS: atom_id res chain seq x y z
N MET A 1 10.07 22.52 -5.55
CA MET A 1 9.48 21.18 -5.37
C MET A 1 10.42 20.19 -6.03
N GLY A 2 10.94 19.24 -5.27
CA GLY A 2 11.75 18.16 -5.81
C GLY A 2 10.94 17.37 -6.85
N LYS A 3 11.60 16.81 -7.84
CA LYS A 3 10.92 16.01 -8.86
C LYS A 3 10.55 14.65 -8.26
N ILE A 4 9.28 14.46 -7.95
CA ILE A 4 8.72 13.17 -7.51
C ILE A 4 8.36 12.35 -8.75
N GLU A 5 8.85 11.13 -8.85
CA GLU A 5 8.57 10.20 -9.94
C GLU A 5 7.97 8.91 -9.37
N LEU A 6 6.95 8.41 -10.05
CA LEU A 6 6.28 7.16 -9.70
C LEU A 6 6.51 6.14 -10.82
N ASP A 7 7.09 4.99 -10.48
CA ASP A 7 7.14 3.79 -11.31
C ASP A 7 6.34 2.66 -10.64
N PHE A 8 5.91 1.66 -11.41
CA PHE A 8 5.22 0.52 -10.85
C PHE A 8 5.41 -0.74 -11.69
N ARG A 9 5.20 -1.87 -11.06
CA ARG A 9 5.12 -3.19 -11.72
C ARG A 9 3.89 -3.93 -11.20
N VAL A 10 3.25 -4.69 -12.07
CA VAL A 10 2.22 -5.65 -11.71
C VAL A 10 2.90 -6.99 -11.49
N LEU A 11 2.90 -7.51 -10.27
CA LEU A 11 3.67 -8.67 -9.87
C LEU A 11 2.79 -9.73 -9.18
N GLY A 12 3.31 -10.96 -9.17
CA GLY A 12 2.65 -12.09 -8.50
C GLY A 12 1.45 -12.66 -9.26
N ASP A 13 0.92 -13.75 -8.70
CA ASP A 13 -0.10 -14.59 -9.36
C ASP A 13 -1.47 -13.90 -9.50
N VAL A 14 -1.75 -12.92 -8.64
CA VAL A 14 -3.02 -12.18 -8.63
C VAL A 14 -2.90 -10.75 -9.15
N GLY A 15 -1.71 -10.37 -9.64
CA GLY A 15 -1.51 -9.12 -10.34
C GLY A 15 -1.54 -7.88 -9.43
N THR A 16 -0.81 -7.93 -8.32
CA THR A 16 -0.73 -6.82 -7.36
C THR A 16 0.21 -5.72 -7.87
N ASN A 17 -0.21 -4.49 -7.72
CA ASN A 17 0.60 -3.31 -8.05
C ASN A 17 1.66 -3.09 -6.97
N CYS A 18 2.91 -3.10 -7.38
CA CYS A 18 4.08 -2.73 -6.58
C CYS A 18 4.55 -1.36 -7.04
N TYR A 19 4.48 -0.35 -6.17
CA TYR A 19 4.83 1.03 -6.54
C TYR A 19 6.17 1.45 -5.96
N LEU A 20 6.96 2.16 -6.76
CA LEU A 20 8.20 2.81 -6.35
C LEU A 20 8.05 4.33 -6.49
N LEU A 21 7.99 5.03 -5.37
CA LEU A 21 7.92 6.48 -5.35
C LEU A 21 9.30 7.07 -5.06
N CYS A 22 9.82 7.83 -6.01
CA CYS A 22 11.17 8.37 -5.99
C CYS A 22 11.17 9.88 -5.78
N ASN A 23 11.93 10.34 -4.81
CA ASN A 23 12.35 11.73 -4.68
C ASN A 23 13.69 11.90 -5.41
N GLN A 24 13.63 12.40 -6.64
CA GLN A 24 14.82 12.54 -7.50
C GLN A 24 15.81 13.60 -6.99
N GLU A 25 15.36 14.53 -6.14
CA GLU A 25 16.26 15.52 -5.53
C GLU A 25 17.09 14.87 -4.42
N ALA A 26 16.47 14.09 -3.56
CA ALA A 26 17.15 13.33 -2.50
C ALA A 26 17.91 12.10 -3.02
N LYS A 27 17.59 11.61 -4.22
CA LYS A 27 18.04 10.31 -4.74
C LYS A 27 17.65 9.15 -3.84
N GLU A 28 16.47 9.23 -3.27
CA GLU A 28 15.88 8.26 -2.36
C GLU A 28 14.49 7.86 -2.82
N CYS A 29 14.07 6.64 -2.47
CA CYS A 29 12.75 6.13 -2.84
C CYS A 29 12.13 5.28 -1.72
N ILE A 30 10.83 5.11 -1.81
CA ILE A 30 10.04 4.18 -0.98
C ILE A 30 9.33 3.17 -1.88
N LEU A 31 9.17 1.96 -1.37
CA LEU A 31 8.38 0.91 -2.01
C LEU A 31 7.04 0.77 -1.29
N ILE A 32 5.94 0.77 -2.04
CA ILE A 32 4.61 0.48 -1.52
C ILE A 32 4.20 -0.91 -2.00
N ASP A 33 4.00 -1.79 -1.07
CA ASP A 33 3.80 -3.22 -1.21
C ASP A 33 4.96 -3.94 -1.93
N ALA A 34 5.21 -5.16 -1.53
CA ALA A 34 6.25 -6.02 -2.08
C ALA A 34 5.65 -7.41 -2.41
N PRO A 35 4.89 -7.50 -3.51
CA PRO A 35 4.03 -8.65 -3.78
C PRO A 35 4.78 -9.97 -3.94
N ASP A 36 5.66 -10.04 -4.93
CA ASP A 36 6.41 -11.23 -5.29
C ASP A 36 7.58 -10.82 -6.21
N LEU A 37 8.40 -11.78 -6.67
CA LEU A 37 9.46 -11.59 -7.65
C LEU A 37 10.46 -10.47 -7.23
N PRO A 38 11.17 -10.64 -6.08
CA PRO A 38 12.07 -9.62 -5.55
C PRO A 38 13.13 -9.15 -6.54
N ASP A 39 13.56 -10.01 -7.49
CA ASP A 39 14.49 -9.61 -8.54
C ASP A 39 13.89 -8.54 -9.49
N LYS A 40 12.58 -8.58 -9.74
CA LYS A 40 11.89 -7.55 -10.54
C LYS A 40 11.75 -6.24 -9.79
N ILE A 41 11.61 -6.31 -8.47
CA ILE A 41 11.64 -5.12 -7.60
C ILE A 41 13.04 -4.51 -7.61
N ASP A 42 14.09 -5.32 -7.49
CA ASP A 42 15.47 -4.85 -7.56
C ASP A 42 15.81 -4.20 -8.91
N GLU A 43 15.34 -4.78 -10.04
CA GLU A 43 15.47 -4.17 -11.36
C GLU A 43 14.81 -2.78 -11.43
N MET A 44 13.62 -2.61 -10.83
CA MET A 44 12.89 -1.34 -10.78
C MET A 44 13.64 -0.31 -9.92
N ILE A 45 14.10 -0.70 -8.73
CA ILE A 45 14.89 0.16 -7.84
C ILE A 45 16.19 0.59 -8.54
N ALA A 46 16.93 -0.34 -9.14
CA ALA A 46 18.17 -0.04 -9.85
C ALA A 46 17.95 0.93 -11.03
N ALA A 47 16.87 0.73 -11.79
CA ALA A 47 16.52 1.60 -12.92
C ALA A 47 16.18 3.04 -12.51
N SER A 48 15.64 3.24 -11.29
CA SER A 48 15.30 4.57 -10.77
C SER A 48 16.54 5.44 -10.46
N GLY A 49 17.67 4.80 -10.23
CA GLY A 49 18.90 5.47 -9.76
C GLY A 49 18.77 6.05 -8.34
N CYS A 50 17.76 5.64 -7.58
CA CYS A 50 17.52 6.05 -6.21
C CYS A 50 17.85 4.93 -5.21
N LYS A 51 18.18 5.31 -3.98
CA LYS A 51 18.37 4.37 -2.87
C LYS A 51 17.02 4.07 -2.23
N LEU A 52 16.67 2.79 -2.07
CA LEU A 52 15.50 2.40 -1.28
C LEU A 52 15.71 2.77 0.19
N CYS A 53 14.70 3.39 0.83
CA CYS A 53 14.72 3.81 2.23
C CYS A 53 13.76 3.02 3.11
N ALA A 54 12.64 2.55 2.56
CA ALA A 54 11.65 1.78 3.30
C ALA A 54 10.75 0.96 2.37
N VAL A 55 10.14 -0.08 2.93
CA VAL A 55 8.97 -0.79 2.36
C VAL A 55 7.76 -0.44 3.23
N LEU A 56 6.71 0.12 2.64
CA LEU A 56 5.45 0.44 3.31
C LEU A 56 4.40 -0.55 2.82
N LEU A 57 3.83 -1.34 3.72
CA LEU A 57 2.78 -2.31 3.40
C LEU A 57 1.42 -1.70 3.66
N THR A 58 0.54 -1.74 2.67
CA THR A 58 -0.84 -1.26 2.80
C THR A 58 -1.65 -2.17 3.71
N HIS A 59 -1.40 -3.48 3.64
CA HIS A 59 -1.97 -4.49 4.53
C HIS A 59 -1.17 -5.81 4.43
N GLY A 60 -1.58 -6.82 5.18
CA GLY A 60 -0.80 -8.03 5.36
C GLY A 60 -1.25 -9.25 4.55
N HIS A 61 -2.10 -9.14 3.51
CA HIS A 61 -2.40 -10.29 2.65
C HIS A 61 -1.16 -10.72 1.86
N TYR A 62 -1.07 -12.02 1.61
CA TYR A 62 0.14 -12.66 1.08
C TYR A 62 0.65 -12.03 -0.20
N ASP A 63 -0.24 -11.63 -1.07
CA ASP A 63 0.08 -11.06 -2.38
C ASP A 63 0.61 -9.62 -2.31
N HIS A 64 0.59 -8.99 -1.13
CA HIS A 64 1.24 -7.70 -0.86
C HIS A 64 2.57 -7.83 -0.13
N ILE A 65 2.91 -9.00 0.43
CA ILE A 65 4.01 -9.16 1.38
C ILE A 65 5.07 -10.19 1.01
N LEU A 66 4.85 -11.05 -0.01
CA LEU A 66 5.70 -12.22 -0.28
C LEU A 66 7.18 -11.88 -0.47
N ALA A 67 7.49 -10.74 -1.11
CA ALA A 67 8.87 -10.31 -1.34
C ALA A 67 9.41 -9.37 -0.22
N ALA A 68 8.57 -8.92 0.73
CA ALA A 68 8.93 -7.87 1.67
C ALA A 68 10.15 -8.21 2.53
N ASP A 69 10.22 -9.44 3.06
CA ASP A 69 11.34 -9.89 3.89
C ASP A 69 12.65 -9.98 3.10
N GLU A 70 12.58 -10.42 1.86
CA GLU A 70 13.76 -10.52 1.00
C GLU A 70 14.26 -9.14 0.54
N VAL A 71 13.36 -8.26 0.11
CA VAL A 71 13.69 -6.89 -0.29
C VAL A 71 14.31 -6.12 0.87
N ARG A 72 13.70 -6.16 2.08
CA ARG A 72 14.28 -5.46 3.24
C ARG A 72 15.69 -5.94 3.58
N LYS A 73 15.97 -7.24 3.46
CA LYS A 73 17.30 -7.81 3.73
C LYS A 73 18.32 -7.39 2.68
N ARG A 74 17.95 -7.44 1.40
CA ARG A 74 18.82 -7.06 0.27
C ARG A 74 19.23 -5.58 0.33
N HIS A 75 18.29 -4.70 0.69
CA HIS A 75 18.49 -3.26 0.72
C HIS A 75 18.83 -2.69 2.11
N ASN A 76 18.79 -3.54 3.16
CA ASN A 76 19.00 -3.14 4.56
C ASN A 76 18.07 -1.99 4.97
N VAL A 77 16.77 -2.15 4.73
CA VAL A 77 15.72 -1.16 5.04
C VAL A 77 14.69 -1.75 6.00
N GLN A 78 13.81 -0.90 6.54
CA GLN A 78 12.73 -1.31 7.43
C GLN A 78 11.43 -1.53 6.66
N VAL A 79 10.61 -2.46 7.16
CA VAL A 79 9.23 -2.70 6.73
C VAL A 79 8.27 -2.05 7.71
N TYR A 80 7.37 -1.23 7.21
CA TYR A 80 6.35 -0.49 7.96
C TYR A 80 4.97 -1.06 7.65
N VAL A 81 4.13 -1.16 8.67
CA VAL A 81 2.73 -1.61 8.54
C VAL A 81 1.90 -1.10 9.71
N SER A 82 0.57 -1.14 9.61
CA SER A 82 -0.33 -0.86 10.74
C SER A 82 -0.14 -1.87 11.88
N GLU A 83 -0.21 -1.40 13.14
CA GLU A 83 -0.17 -2.28 14.32
C GLU A 83 -1.32 -3.31 14.34
N ASP A 84 -2.45 -2.99 13.71
CA ASP A 84 -3.63 -3.86 13.62
C ASP A 84 -3.49 -4.98 12.56
N GLU A 85 -2.42 -4.98 11.75
CA GLU A 85 -2.07 -6.07 10.84
C GLU A 85 -1.21 -7.17 11.48
N LYS A 86 -0.73 -6.97 12.69
CA LYS A 86 0.24 -7.86 13.34
C LYS A 86 -0.23 -9.32 13.40
N GLU A 87 -1.48 -9.55 13.79
CA GLU A 87 -2.04 -10.90 13.88
C GLU A 87 -2.16 -11.54 12.50
N LEU A 88 -2.58 -10.77 11.50
CA LEU A 88 -2.74 -11.21 10.12
C LEU A 88 -1.39 -11.59 9.51
N LEU A 89 -0.35 -10.78 9.70
CA LEU A 89 1.01 -11.06 9.22
C LEU A 89 1.59 -12.36 9.78
N HIS A 90 1.23 -12.74 10.99
CA HIS A 90 1.74 -13.96 11.66
C HIS A 90 0.89 -15.21 11.40
N SER A 91 -0.22 -15.10 10.67
CA SER A 91 -1.14 -16.21 10.41
C SER A 91 -1.27 -16.51 8.91
N PRO A 92 -0.62 -17.57 8.40
CA PRO A 92 -0.78 -17.98 7.00
C PRO A 92 -2.22 -18.27 6.58
N GLN A 93 -3.09 -18.57 7.52
CA GLN A 93 -4.52 -18.76 7.29
C GLN A 93 -5.22 -17.40 7.10
N MET A 94 -4.93 -16.43 7.97
CA MET A 94 -5.56 -15.12 7.91
C MET A 94 -5.05 -14.27 6.76
N ASN A 95 -3.73 -14.34 6.50
CA ASN A 95 -3.12 -13.63 5.37
C ASN A 95 -3.30 -14.35 4.03
N LEU A 96 -4.04 -15.46 4.01
CA LEU A 96 -4.44 -16.26 2.86
C LEU A 96 -3.31 -17.06 2.19
N SER A 97 -2.05 -16.93 2.63
CA SER A 97 -0.92 -17.63 1.99
C SER A 97 -1.06 -19.15 2.01
N GLN A 98 -1.67 -19.72 3.05
CA GLN A 98 -1.90 -21.15 3.15
C GLN A 98 -2.82 -21.67 2.02
N GLY A 99 -3.86 -20.93 1.66
CA GLY A 99 -4.81 -21.28 0.60
C GLY A 99 -4.16 -21.33 -0.80
N TYR A 100 -3.05 -20.65 -0.98
CA TYR A 100 -2.27 -20.60 -2.22
C TYR A 100 -1.02 -21.48 -2.19
N GLY A 101 -0.98 -22.45 -1.24
CA GLY A 101 0.14 -23.39 -1.13
C GLY A 101 1.43 -22.78 -0.59
N ARG A 102 1.35 -21.61 0.01
CA ARG A 102 2.44 -20.90 0.65
C ARG A 102 2.16 -20.79 2.16
N SER A 103 3.17 -20.71 2.98
CA SER A 103 3.03 -20.51 4.44
C SER A 103 3.94 -19.35 4.85
N THR A 104 3.52 -18.15 4.46
CA THR A 104 4.28 -16.94 4.67
C THR A 104 3.87 -16.27 5.98
N VAL A 105 4.86 -15.91 6.77
CA VAL A 105 4.73 -15.02 7.94
C VAL A 105 5.74 -13.90 7.80
N LEU A 106 5.39 -12.73 8.32
CA LEU A 106 6.25 -11.57 8.25
C LEU A 106 6.24 -10.82 9.58
N ASP A 107 7.43 -10.50 10.09
CA ASP A 107 7.61 -9.53 11.16
C ASP A 107 7.97 -8.18 10.54
N ALA A 108 7.14 -7.18 10.76
CA ALA A 108 7.48 -5.81 10.37
C ALA A 108 8.42 -5.17 11.41
N ASP A 109 9.22 -4.21 10.96
CA ASP A 109 10.18 -3.52 11.82
C ASP A 109 9.53 -2.34 12.55
N VAL A 110 8.55 -1.69 11.92
CA VAL A 110 7.85 -0.53 12.46
C VAL A 110 6.35 -0.69 12.32
N TYR A 111 5.65 -0.59 13.44
CA TYR A 111 4.20 -0.60 13.50
C TYR A 111 3.68 0.81 13.73
N HIS A 112 2.92 1.34 12.75
CA HIS A 112 2.35 2.68 12.83
C HIS A 112 0.87 2.65 13.24
N LYS A 113 0.36 3.82 13.63
CA LYS A 113 -1.03 4.08 13.97
C LYS A 113 -1.68 5.03 12.98
N ASP A 114 -3.02 5.14 13.08
CA ASP A 114 -3.79 6.14 12.34
C ASP A 114 -3.28 7.57 12.60
N GLY A 115 -3.19 8.37 11.54
CA GLY A 115 -2.71 9.75 11.61
C GLY A 115 -1.19 9.89 11.82
N ALA A 116 -0.43 8.80 11.75
CA ALA A 116 1.03 8.89 11.79
C ALA A 116 1.56 9.66 10.58
N HIS A 117 2.60 10.46 10.81
CA HIS A 117 3.40 11.09 9.76
C HIS A 117 4.77 10.41 9.69
N LEU A 118 5.11 9.87 8.53
CA LEU A 118 6.37 9.19 8.26
C LEU A 118 7.24 10.10 7.39
N SER A 119 8.36 10.58 7.96
CA SER A 119 9.34 11.37 7.19
C SER A 119 10.39 10.44 6.62
N ILE A 120 10.21 9.99 5.37
CA ILE A 120 11.07 8.99 4.71
C ILE A 120 11.39 9.45 3.28
N ALA A 121 12.60 9.26 2.83
CA ALA A 121 13.07 9.65 1.49
C ALA A 121 12.84 11.15 1.17
N GLY A 122 12.87 12.00 2.19
CA GLY A 122 12.57 13.43 2.06
C GLY A 122 11.11 13.74 1.73
N LEU A 123 10.19 12.78 1.97
CA LEU A 123 8.75 12.91 1.79
C LEU A 123 8.06 12.93 3.15
N ASP A 124 6.97 13.69 3.27
CA ASP A 124 6.03 13.59 4.38
C ASP A 124 4.84 12.72 3.95
N ILE A 125 4.69 11.58 4.61
CA ILE A 125 3.70 10.56 4.28
C ILE A 125 2.70 10.47 5.42
N GLU A 126 1.49 10.92 5.19
CA GLU A 126 0.39 10.77 6.14
C GLU A 126 -0.24 9.38 6.01
N VAL A 127 -0.41 8.71 7.13
CA VAL A 127 -1.01 7.37 7.20
C VAL A 127 -2.48 7.48 7.58
N PHE A 128 -3.36 7.00 6.71
CA PHE A 128 -4.77 6.81 7.03
C PHE A 128 -5.05 5.33 7.30
N HIS A 129 -5.43 5.00 8.52
CA HIS A 129 -5.96 3.68 8.83
C HIS A 129 -7.38 3.55 8.25
N THR A 130 -7.55 2.62 7.35
CA THR A 130 -8.77 2.42 6.55
C THR A 130 -9.28 0.99 6.67
N PRO A 131 -9.77 0.58 7.87
CA PRO A 131 -10.26 -0.77 8.08
C PRO A 131 -11.45 -1.11 7.18
N GLY A 132 -11.52 -2.39 6.82
CA GLY A 132 -12.67 -2.93 6.10
C GLY A 132 -12.34 -4.00 5.07
N HIS A 133 -11.22 -3.91 4.36
CA HIS A 133 -10.66 -5.05 3.62
C HIS A 133 -9.93 -5.98 4.61
N THR A 134 -9.05 -5.41 5.40
CA THR A 134 -8.49 -6.01 6.63
C THR A 134 -8.75 -5.09 7.81
N ALA A 135 -8.45 -5.54 9.04
CA ALA A 135 -8.59 -4.71 10.24
C ALA A 135 -7.59 -3.56 10.27
N GLY A 136 -6.38 -3.78 9.80
CA GLY A 136 -5.30 -2.80 9.81
C GLY A 136 -5.00 -2.17 8.44
N GLY A 137 -5.86 -2.37 7.44
CA GLY A 137 -5.69 -1.76 6.13
C GLY A 137 -5.39 -0.27 6.22
N SER A 138 -4.36 0.18 5.49
CA SER A 138 -3.87 1.55 5.54
C SER A 138 -3.65 2.13 4.16
N CYS A 139 -3.90 3.42 4.03
CA CYS A 139 -3.57 4.20 2.85
C CYS A 139 -2.42 5.16 3.20
N TYR A 140 -1.55 5.44 2.22
CA TYR A 140 -0.44 6.37 2.36
C TYR A 140 -0.65 7.57 1.46
N TYR A 141 -0.75 8.76 2.05
CA TYR A 141 -1.00 10.01 1.35
C TYR A 141 0.22 10.91 1.35
N ILE A 142 0.60 11.38 0.19
CA ILE A 142 1.68 12.34 -0.02
C ILE A 142 1.07 13.63 -0.57
N ALA A 143 0.74 14.55 0.34
CA ALA A 143 -0.01 15.77 0.02
C ALA A 143 0.69 16.65 -1.01
N GLU A 144 2.01 16.81 -0.90
CA GLU A 144 2.82 17.62 -1.82
C GLU A 144 2.82 17.10 -3.26
N ALA A 145 2.59 15.80 -3.46
CA ALA A 145 2.51 15.15 -4.76
C ALA A 145 1.06 14.95 -5.24
N GLY A 146 0.06 15.13 -4.37
CA GLY A 146 -1.33 14.81 -4.67
C GLY A 146 -1.54 13.32 -4.95
N ILE A 147 -0.83 12.44 -4.25
CA ILE A 147 -0.82 10.98 -4.46
C ILE A 147 -1.34 10.27 -3.22
N LEU A 148 -2.26 9.32 -3.45
CA LEU A 148 -2.76 8.40 -2.44
C LEU A 148 -2.53 6.96 -2.91
N PHE A 149 -1.79 6.17 -2.15
CA PHE A 149 -1.73 4.71 -2.31
C PHE A 149 -2.81 4.10 -1.43
N SER A 150 -3.82 3.49 -2.05
CA SER A 150 -5.01 3.02 -1.33
C SER A 150 -5.00 1.53 -0.97
N GLY A 151 -3.99 0.78 -1.42
CA GLY A 151 -4.01 -0.67 -1.28
C GLY A 151 -5.36 -1.24 -1.75
N ASP A 152 -5.90 -2.15 -0.97
CA ASP A 152 -7.18 -2.78 -1.26
C ASP A 152 -8.37 -2.10 -0.56
N THR A 153 -8.26 -0.78 -0.32
CA THR A 153 -9.36 0.01 0.22
C THR A 153 -10.26 0.58 -0.88
N LEU A 154 -9.69 1.35 -1.81
CA LEU A 154 -10.43 2.06 -2.86
C LEU A 154 -9.84 1.73 -4.23
N PHE A 155 -10.67 1.19 -5.11
CA PHE A 155 -10.36 0.87 -6.50
C PHE A 155 -11.13 1.78 -7.47
N SER A 156 -10.75 1.76 -8.74
CA SER A 156 -11.49 2.44 -9.81
C SER A 156 -12.92 1.89 -9.90
N ALA A 157 -13.91 2.75 -9.59
CA ALA A 157 -15.34 2.43 -9.52
C ALA A 157 -15.68 1.23 -8.62
N SER A 158 -14.84 0.91 -7.63
CA SER A 158 -15.05 -0.24 -6.74
C SER A 158 -14.41 -0.02 -5.37
N VAL A 159 -14.60 -0.97 -4.47
CA VAL A 159 -13.95 -1.03 -3.16
C VAL A 159 -13.38 -2.43 -2.93
N GLY A 160 -12.45 -2.55 -1.99
CA GLY A 160 -11.91 -3.86 -1.61
C GLY A 160 -12.99 -4.82 -1.11
N ARG A 161 -12.78 -6.10 -1.38
CA ARG A 161 -13.67 -7.14 -0.86
C ARG A 161 -13.58 -7.23 0.66
N THR A 162 -14.66 -7.66 1.28
CA THR A 162 -14.81 -7.65 2.74
C THR A 162 -15.26 -8.98 3.32
N ASP A 163 -15.16 -10.04 2.53
CA ASP A 163 -15.58 -11.41 2.88
C ASP A 163 -14.43 -12.29 3.41
N PHE A 164 -13.24 -11.73 3.53
CA PHE A 164 -12.09 -12.37 4.16
C PHE A 164 -12.05 -12.15 5.69
N PRO A 165 -11.21 -12.89 6.44
CA PRO A 165 -11.02 -12.64 7.86
C PRO A 165 -10.76 -11.15 8.16
N THR A 166 -11.41 -10.62 9.19
CA THR A 166 -11.37 -9.20 9.61
C THR A 166 -12.07 -8.21 8.67
N GLY A 167 -12.63 -8.67 7.54
CA GLY A 167 -13.33 -7.81 6.58
C GLY A 167 -14.67 -7.25 7.09
N SER A 168 -15.03 -6.03 6.65
CA SER A 168 -16.30 -5.35 7.01
C SER A 168 -16.69 -4.32 5.95
N MET A 169 -17.80 -4.56 5.25
CA MET A 169 -18.32 -3.63 4.24
C MET A 169 -18.68 -2.26 4.84
N SER A 170 -19.28 -2.24 6.03
CA SER A 170 -19.64 -0.97 6.67
C SER A 170 -18.42 -0.17 7.10
N ALA A 171 -17.33 -0.87 7.50
CA ALA A 171 -16.09 -0.21 7.87
C ALA A 171 -15.37 0.37 6.66
N ILE A 172 -15.26 -0.37 5.55
CA ILE A 172 -14.54 0.12 4.36
C ILE A 172 -15.26 1.34 3.74
N VAL A 173 -16.59 1.30 3.64
CA VAL A 173 -17.37 2.44 3.12
C VAL A 173 -17.19 3.67 4.01
N ARG A 174 -17.23 3.50 5.32
CA ARG A 174 -16.99 4.58 6.27
C ARG A 174 -15.57 5.13 6.15
N SER A 175 -14.55 4.26 6.13
CA SER A 175 -13.15 4.64 5.95
C SER A 175 -12.95 5.50 4.70
N ILE A 176 -13.51 5.08 3.57
CA ILE A 176 -13.40 5.81 2.32
C ILE A 176 -14.11 7.15 2.42
N LYS A 177 -15.36 7.20 2.87
CA LYS A 177 -16.15 8.45 2.93
C LYS A 177 -15.55 9.48 3.89
N GLU A 178 -15.10 9.04 5.07
CA GLU A 178 -14.64 9.95 6.12
C GLU A 178 -13.17 10.37 5.97
N LYS A 179 -12.32 9.56 5.31
CA LYS A 179 -10.89 9.82 5.23
C LYS A 179 -10.39 10.09 3.82
N LEU A 180 -10.87 9.37 2.81
CA LEU A 180 -10.33 9.47 1.47
C LEU A 180 -11.09 10.46 0.58
N LEU A 181 -12.43 10.46 0.64
CA LEU A 181 -13.23 11.37 -0.17
C LEU A 181 -13.20 12.84 0.31
N ILE A 182 -12.61 13.12 1.47
CA ILE A 182 -12.40 14.49 1.94
C ILE A 182 -11.10 15.12 1.41
N LEU A 183 -10.22 14.32 0.81
CA LEU A 183 -8.99 14.80 0.17
C LEU A 183 -9.29 15.70 -1.04
N PRO A 184 -8.32 16.51 -1.49
CA PRO A 184 -8.44 17.31 -2.71
C PRO A 184 -8.91 16.45 -3.90
N GLU A 185 -9.81 16.99 -4.71
CA GLU A 185 -10.46 16.25 -5.80
C GLU A 185 -9.48 15.79 -6.90
N ASP A 186 -8.39 16.50 -7.08
CA ASP A 186 -7.32 16.18 -8.02
C ASP A 186 -6.31 15.14 -7.49
N THR A 187 -6.49 14.68 -6.24
CA THR A 187 -5.68 13.59 -5.68
C THR A 187 -5.81 12.33 -6.54
N LYS A 188 -4.68 11.84 -7.04
CA LYS A 188 -4.60 10.58 -7.78
C LYS A 188 -4.55 9.41 -6.80
N VAL A 189 -5.34 8.38 -7.08
CA VAL A 189 -5.45 7.18 -6.25
C VAL A 189 -4.81 6.01 -6.98
N PHE A 190 -3.86 5.36 -6.33
CA PHE A 190 -3.10 4.21 -6.83
C PHE A 190 -3.45 2.97 -5.98
N PRO A 191 -4.31 2.08 -6.47
CA PRO A 191 -4.81 0.93 -5.72
C PRO A 191 -3.84 -0.25 -5.74
N GLY A 192 -4.07 -1.24 -4.87
CA GLY A 192 -3.33 -2.50 -4.84
C GLY A 192 -3.52 -3.35 -6.10
N HIS A 193 -4.66 -3.23 -6.78
CA HIS A 193 -4.95 -3.93 -8.03
C HIS A 193 -5.64 -3.02 -9.05
N GLY A 194 -5.43 -3.32 -10.33
CA GLY A 194 -6.09 -2.64 -11.43
C GLY A 194 -5.55 -1.23 -11.71
N GLU A 195 -6.40 -0.41 -12.31
CA GLU A 195 -6.02 0.91 -12.80
C GLU A 195 -6.12 1.99 -11.72
N SER A 196 -5.32 3.06 -11.88
CA SER A 196 -5.40 4.25 -11.04
C SER A 196 -6.69 5.04 -11.30
N THR A 197 -7.11 5.80 -10.30
CA THR A 197 -8.29 6.67 -10.35
C THR A 197 -8.02 8.02 -9.69
N SER A 198 -9.07 8.77 -9.34
CA SER A 198 -8.96 10.03 -8.59
C SER A 198 -10.11 10.17 -7.59
N VAL A 199 -9.87 10.99 -6.55
CA VAL A 199 -10.90 11.31 -5.55
C VAL A 199 -12.15 11.89 -6.22
N ALA A 200 -12.00 12.79 -7.21
CA ALA A 200 -13.13 13.35 -7.95
C ALA A 200 -13.97 12.29 -8.67
N TYR A 201 -13.31 11.33 -9.32
CA TYR A 201 -13.99 10.27 -10.03
C TYR A 201 -14.77 9.38 -9.07
N GLU A 202 -14.13 8.93 -7.99
CA GLU A 202 -14.75 8.01 -7.03
C GLU A 202 -15.92 8.66 -6.26
N LYS A 203 -15.80 9.93 -5.91
CA LYS A 203 -16.91 10.72 -5.34
C LYS A 203 -18.15 10.69 -6.22
N LYS A 204 -17.96 10.76 -7.53
CA LYS A 204 -19.06 10.94 -8.49
C LYS A 204 -19.63 9.61 -9.01
N TYR A 205 -18.77 8.63 -9.24
CA TYR A 205 -19.12 7.46 -10.02
C TYR A 205 -19.02 6.13 -9.29
N ASN A 206 -18.41 6.06 -8.11
CA ASN A 206 -18.26 4.81 -7.40
C ASN A 206 -19.62 4.32 -6.85
N PRO A 207 -20.13 3.15 -7.33
CA PRO A 207 -21.47 2.69 -6.97
C PRO A 207 -21.59 2.24 -5.50
N PHE A 208 -20.48 1.95 -4.82
CA PHE A 208 -20.44 1.55 -3.41
C PHE A 208 -20.51 2.74 -2.45
N LEU A 209 -20.31 3.95 -2.97
CA LEU A 209 -20.18 5.17 -2.17
C LEU A 209 -21.36 6.14 -2.34
N GLN A 210 -22.39 5.73 -3.09
CA GLN A 210 -23.60 6.53 -3.30
C GLN A 210 -24.51 6.51 -2.07
#